data_091464b0088020a7e867b99bb69345ab
#
_entry.id   091464b0088020a7e867b99bb69345ab
#
_cell.length_a   1.000
_cell.length_b   1.000
_cell.length_c   1.000
_cell.angle_alpha   90.00
_cell.angle_beta   90.00
_cell.angle_gamma   90.00
#
_symmetry.space_group_name_H-M   'P 1'
#
loop_
_entity.id
_entity.type
_entity.pdbx_description
1 polymer ?
#
loop_
_entity_poly.entity_id
_entity_poly.type
_entity_poly.pdbx_seq_one_letter_code
_entity_poly.pdbx_strand_id
1 'polypeptide(L)'
;MSQTKTPLRGRLAARRSPDSGRLAGPGSLLTSDVGVVAPDAEGQLLAEYALEHGLRPSAQRPSVWAYIRQLWRRRYFMISFATARNVAMYTEAKLGQLWQVLTPLLNAGVYFLIFGLLLHINRGIPNYLGFLVTGVFVFNFTQRAFISTSSVMTDSLQLIRALQFPRASLPLAYVMIELQQMLLAVAVLIPILLLTGEPVTWYWLLAIPALLLQTIFNVGVGLLSARLGSQVNDFSQLLPFLMRTWLYVSGVLFSIATVSSNFKVVALLELNPAALYITLTRNALMATQRESAPGSKPYNKALCNIWHTLGHKKGAPEKYQTLSAYCHYVGANPAHFWYYAAGWAVLALVAGFWFFWRAETRYGRG
;
A
#
# COMPACT_ATOMS: atom_id res chain seq x y z
N MET A 1 -22.56 50.03 -31.72
CA MET A 1 -23.33 49.43 -32.79
C MET A 1 -23.86 48.12 -32.22
N SER A 2 -25.04 48.09 -31.60
CA SER A 2 -26.37 47.94 -32.16
C SER A 2 -26.47 46.67 -32.98
N GLN A 3 -27.24 45.67 -32.63
CA GLN A 3 -28.68 45.50 -32.47
C GLN A 3 -28.94 44.12 -31.87
N THR A 4 -29.74 44.00 -30.89
CA THR A 4 -31.19 43.86 -30.73
C THR A 4 -31.83 42.55 -31.18
N LYS A 5 -32.42 41.86 -30.17
CA LYS A 5 -33.80 41.33 -30.07
C LYS A 5 -34.19 40.15 -30.97
N THR A 6 -34.99 39.15 -30.64
CA THR A 6 -36.21 39.11 -29.77
C THR A 6 -36.64 37.64 -29.56
N PRO A 7 -37.51 37.31 -28.59
CA PRO A 7 -37.98 35.96 -28.32
C PRO A 7 -39.32 35.66 -29.03
N LEU A 8 -39.56 34.40 -29.38
CA LEU A 8 -40.88 33.92 -29.81
C LEU A 8 -41.46 32.95 -28.80
N ARG A 9 -42.44 33.47 -28.05
CA ARG A 9 -43.51 32.70 -27.41
C ARG A 9 -44.46 32.20 -28.51
N GLY A 10 -44.74 30.89 -28.52
CA GLY A 10 -45.80 30.27 -29.27
C GLY A 10 -46.66 29.40 -28.35
N ARG A 11 -47.81 29.94 -27.96
CA ARG A 11 -48.94 29.18 -27.36
C ARG A 11 -49.63 28.41 -28.46
N LEU A 12 -49.95 27.14 -28.23
CA LEU A 12 -51.09 26.45 -28.87
C LEU A 12 -51.54 25.40 -27.83
N ALA A 13 -52.59 25.67 -27.10
CA ALA A 13 -53.98 25.39 -27.35
C ALA A 13 -54.33 23.90 -27.32
N ALA A 14 -55.02 23.57 -26.24
CA ALA A 14 -55.70 22.32 -25.97
C ALA A 14 -56.64 21.95 -27.10
N ARG A 15 -56.62 20.71 -27.52
CA ARG A 15 -57.72 20.05 -28.23
C ARG A 15 -58.19 18.84 -27.45
N ARG A 16 -59.41 18.93 -26.96
CA ARG A 16 -60.20 17.83 -26.38
C ARG A 16 -60.62 16.83 -27.46
N SER A 17 -60.68 15.60 -27.02
CA SER A 17 -61.21 14.34 -27.50
C SER A 17 -62.35 14.37 -28.51
N PRO A 18 -62.67 13.21 -29.19
CA PRO A 18 -63.66 12.34 -28.51
C PRO A 18 -63.32 10.82 -28.64
N ASP A 19 -63.83 10.17 -27.63
CA ASP A 19 -64.35 8.80 -27.51
C ASP A 19 -64.45 7.99 -28.82
N SER A 20 -63.78 6.85 -28.93
CA SER A 20 -64.26 5.73 -29.71
C SER A 20 -63.49 4.44 -29.39
N GLY A 21 -64.23 3.44 -28.96
CA GLY A 21 -63.96 2.07 -29.37
C GLY A 21 -62.98 1.25 -28.57
N ARG A 22 -63.47 0.57 -27.57
CA ARG A 22 -62.91 -0.66 -27.05
C ARG A 22 -62.62 -1.63 -28.21
N LEU A 23 -61.36 -1.87 -28.48
CA LEU A 23 -60.91 -3.12 -29.10
C LEU A 23 -60.10 -3.90 -28.08
N ALA A 24 -60.70 -4.97 -27.58
CA ALA A 24 -60.05 -5.97 -26.75
C ALA A 24 -58.90 -6.61 -27.54
N GLY A 25 -57.65 -6.25 -27.21
CA GLY A 25 -56.48 -6.95 -27.70
C GLY A 25 -56.29 -8.28 -26.94
N PRO A 26 -55.69 -9.32 -27.57
CA PRO A 26 -55.50 -10.64 -26.95
C PRO A 26 -54.28 -10.61 -25.98
N GLY A 27 -54.45 -9.95 -24.84
CA GLY A 27 -53.42 -9.84 -23.82
C GLY A 27 -53.94 -9.89 -22.38
N SER A 28 -55.25 -10.03 -22.20
CA SER A 28 -55.87 -9.96 -20.87
C SER A 28 -56.12 -11.32 -20.19
N LEU A 29 -55.49 -12.38 -20.66
CA LEU A 29 -55.69 -13.72 -20.09
C LEU A 29 -54.54 -14.24 -19.20
N LEU A 30 -53.56 -13.39 -18.91
CA LEU A 30 -52.43 -13.82 -18.07
C LEU A 30 -52.28 -13.04 -16.74
N THR A 31 -53.26 -12.24 -16.35
CA THR A 31 -53.11 -11.42 -15.13
C THR A 31 -54.15 -11.72 -14.01
N SER A 32 -54.93 -12.81 -14.11
CA SER A 32 -55.99 -13.05 -13.12
C SER A 32 -55.72 -14.17 -12.11
N ASP A 33 -54.60 -14.89 -12.18
CA ASP A 33 -54.33 -15.99 -11.21
C ASP A 33 -52.89 -16.07 -10.65
N VAL A 34 -52.07 -15.03 -10.84
CA VAL A 34 -50.87 -14.93 -10.02
C VAL A 34 -51.28 -14.19 -8.74
N GLY A 35 -51.69 -14.94 -7.73
CA GLY A 35 -51.86 -14.43 -6.39
C GLY A 35 -50.63 -13.62 -6.03
N VAL A 36 -50.82 -12.43 -5.45
CA VAL A 36 -49.74 -11.62 -4.89
C VAL A 36 -49.03 -12.48 -3.84
N VAL A 37 -48.02 -13.22 -4.29
CA VAL A 37 -47.15 -13.98 -3.41
C VAL A 37 -46.35 -12.96 -2.63
N ALA A 38 -46.38 -13.06 -1.31
CA ALA A 38 -45.58 -12.19 -0.46
C ALA A 38 -44.14 -12.18 -0.95
N PRO A 39 -43.43 -11.05 -0.95
CA PRO A 39 -42.09 -10.92 -1.53
C PRO A 39 -41.10 -11.95 -1.01
N ASP A 40 -41.33 -12.49 0.19
CA ASP A 40 -40.50 -13.54 0.81
C ASP A 40 -40.75 -14.92 0.17
N ALA A 41 -41.98 -15.20 -0.24
CA ALA A 41 -42.36 -16.45 -0.90
C ALA A 41 -41.92 -16.48 -2.38
N GLU A 42 -41.95 -15.35 -3.10
CA GLU A 42 -41.34 -15.25 -4.44
C GLU A 42 -39.81 -15.42 -4.42
N GLY A 43 -39.14 -14.88 -3.41
CA GLY A 43 -37.74 -15.06 -3.21
C GLY A 43 -37.34 -16.52 -2.93
N GLN A 44 -38.17 -17.25 -2.20
CA GLN A 44 -37.98 -18.68 -1.91
C GLN A 44 -38.24 -19.54 -3.16
N LEU A 45 -39.30 -19.30 -3.89
CA LEU A 45 -39.59 -20.00 -5.16
C LEU A 45 -38.51 -19.80 -6.22
N LEU A 46 -37.97 -18.61 -6.37
CA LEU A 46 -36.88 -18.31 -7.29
C LEU A 46 -35.57 -18.99 -6.86
N ALA A 47 -35.32 -19.07 -5.56
CA ALA A 47 -34.13 -19.74 -5.04
C ALA A 47 -34.23 -21.26 -5.24
N GLU A 48 -35.39 -21.86 -5.04
CA GLU A 48 -35.63 -23.28 -5.27
C GLU A 48 -35.54 -23.64 -6.75
N TYR A 49 -36.15 -22.86 -7.62
CA TYR A 49 -36.01 -22.96 -9.09
C TYR A 49 -34.56 -22.85 -9.55
N ALA A 50 -33.80 -21.92 -8.98
CA ALA A 50 -32.39 -21.75 -9.28
C ALA A 50 -31.55 -22.97 -8.88
N LEU A 51 -31.87 -23.60 -7.74
CA LEU A 51 -31.20 -24.81 -7.27
C LEU A 51 -31.52 -26.01 -8.16
N GLU A 52 -32.78 -26.17 -8.56
CA GLU A 52 -33.24 -27.26 -9.44
C GLU A 52 -32.57 -27.21 -10.82
N HIS A 53 -32.31 -25.99 -11.32
CA HIS A 53 -31.60 -25.78 -12.60
C HIS A 53 -30.09 -25.66 -12.45
N GLY A 54 -29.52 -26.00 -11.29
CA GLY A 54 -28.08 -25.97 -11.05
C GLY A 54 -27.47 -24.56 -11.05
N LEU A 55 -28.32 -23.51 -10.97
CA LEU A 55 -27.88 -22.14 -10.90
C LEU A 55 -27.33 -21.85 -9.49
N ARG A 56 -26.08 -21.47 -9.42
CA ARG A 56 -25.49 -21.05 -8.15
C ARG A 56 -25.76 -19.58 -7.92
N PRO A 57 -26.21 -19.16 -6.72
CA PRO A 57 -26.32 -17.75 -6.40
C PRO A 57 -24.97 -17.06 -6.65
N SER A 58 -24.95 -16.07 -7.51
CA SER A 58 -23.72 -15.31 -7.87
C SER A 58 -23.10 -14.59 -6.67
N ALA A 59 -23.83 -14.54 -5.55
CA ALA A 59 -23.47 -13.84 -4.31
C ALA A 59 -23.03 -14.76 -3.17
N GLN A 60 -22.84 -16.08 -3.39
CA GLN A 60 -22.30 -16.94 -2.34
C GLN A 60 -20.80 -16.63 -2.14
N ARG A 61 -20.43 -16.38 -0.87
CA ARG A 61 -19.02 -16.24 -0.52
C ARG A 61 -18.33 -17.58 -0.74
N PRO A 62 -17.29 -17.66 -1.58
CA PRO A 62 -16.51 -18.88 -1.66
C PRO A 62 -15.83 -19.14 -0.32
N SER A 63 -15.59 -20.38 0.02
CA SER A 63 -14.77 -20.72 1.18
C SER A 63 -13.38 -20.09 1.03
N VAL A 64 -12.71 -19.76 2.13
CA VAL A 64 -11.38 -19.12 2.14
C VAL A 64 -10.40 -19.89 1.24
N TRP A 65 -10.36 -21.23 1.35
CA TRP A 65 -9.49 -22.07 0.52
C TRP A 65 -9.83 -22.03 -0.97
N ALA A 66 -11.11 -22.07 -1.31
CA ALA A 66 -11.57 -21.95 -2.69
C ALA A 66 -11.21 -20.58 -3.26
N TYR A 67 -11.33 -19.51 -2.45
CA TYR A 67 -10.98 -18.16 -2.85
C TYR A 67 -9.47 -18.00 -3.12
N ILE A 68 -8.62 -18.50 -2.22
CA ILE A 68 -7.16 -18.50 -2.41
C ILE A 68 -6.77 -19.29 -3.66
N ARG A 69 -7.38 -20.46 -3.89
CA ARG A 69 -7.13 -21.26 -5.08
C ARG A 69 -7.55 -20.53 -6.36
N GLN A 70 -8.67 -19.82 -6.34
CA GLN A 70 -9.11 -19.00 -7.48
C GLN A 70 -8.14 -17.86 -7.76
N LEU A 71 -7.67 -17.15 -6.73
CA LEU A 71 -6.64 -16.12 -6.84
C LEU A 71 -5.35 -16.67 -7.45
N TRP A 72 -4.89 -17.83 -6.96
CA TRP A 72 -3.69 -18.48 -7.50
C TRP A 72 -3.81 -18.87 -8.98
N ARG A 73 -4.98 -19.36 -9.39
CA ARG A 73 -5.26 -19.66 -10.80
C ARG A 73 -5.22 -18.41 -11.68
N ARG A 74 -5.54 -17.26 -11.15
CA ARG A 74 -5.55 -15.95 -11.85
C ARG A 74 -4.23 -15.18 -11.74
N ARG A 75 -3.16 -15.78 -11.21
CA ARG A 75 -1.86 -15.10 -11.04
C ARG A 75 -1.31 -14.50 -12.34
N TYR A 76 -1.44 -15.21 -13.45
CA TYR A 76 -0.99 -14.71 -14.76
C TYR A 76 -1.80 -13.49 -15.21
N PHE A 77 -3.10 -13.49 -14.96
CA PHE A 77 -3.94 -12.31 -15.23
C PHE A 77 -3.46 -11.11 -14.39
N MET A 78 -3.19 -11.29 -13.09
CA MET A 78 -2.71 -10.21 -12.22
C MET A 78 -1.38 -9.65 -12.72
N ILE A 79 -0.44 -10.51 -13.10
CA ILE A 79 0.88 -10.10 -13.61
C ILE A 79 0.73 -9.36 -14.96
N SER A 80 -0.01 -9.93 -15.91
CA SER A 80 -0.22 -9.32 -17.23
C SER A 80 -0.95 -7.97 -17.12
N PHE A 81 -1.98 -7.90 -16.30
CA PHE A 81 -2.71 -6.66 -16.04
C PHE A 81 -1.79 -5.60 -15.42
N ALA A 82 -0.98 -6.00 -14.40
CA ALA A 82 -0.03 -5.11 -13.75
C ALA A 82 0.99 -4.55 -14.75
N THR A 83 1.58 -5.42 -15.57
CA THR A 83 2.59 -5.02 -16.55
C THR A 83 1.99 -4.11 -17.63
N ALA A 84 0.83 -4.47 -18.17
CA ALA A 84 0.15 -3.66 -19.19
C ALA A 84 -0.21 -2.26 -18.65
N ARG A 85 -0.75 -2.20 -17.44
CA ARG A 85 -1.10 -0.92 -16.81
C ARG A 85 0.12 -0.09 -16.45
N ASN A 86 1.19 -0.72 -15.95
CA ASN A 86 2.45 -0.04 -15.64
C ASN A 86 3.05 0.61 -16.91
N VAL A 87 3.04 -0.09 -18.03
CA VAL A 87 3.49 0.45 -19.32
C VAL A 87 2.57 1.59 -19.76
N ALA A 88 1.25 1.39 -19.71
CA ALA A 88 0.26 2.37 -20.16
C ALA A 88 0.33 3.71 -19.41
N MET A 89 0.65 3.71 -18.11
CA MET A 89 0.76 4.92 -17.30
C MET A 89 1.83 5.92 -17.79
N TYR A 90 2.82 5.44 -18.53
CA TYR A 90 3.96 6.26 -18.95
C TYR A 90 4.12 6.35 -20.47
N THR A 91 3.19 5.78 -21.23
CA THR A 91 3.30 5.71 -22.72
C THR A 91 3.23 7.08 -23.37
N GLU A 92 2.45 8.01 -22.80
CA GLU A 92 2.29 9.36 -23.35
C GLU A 92 3.41 10.34 -22.95
N ALA A 93 4.23 9.98 -21.96
CA ALA A 93 5.31 10.83 -21.49
C ALA A 93 6.56 10.66 -22.34
N LYS A 94 7.22 11.76 -22.74
CA LYS A 94 8.47 11.74 -23.53
C LYS A 94 9.60 10.93 -22.90
N LEU A 95 9.71 10.93 -21.57
CA LEU A 95 10.70 10.16 -20.81
C LEU A 95 10.20 8.76 -20.48
N GLY A 96 8.92 8.43 -20.80
CA GLY A 96 8.36 7.11 -20.59
C GLY A 96 8.52 6.64 -19.16
N GLN A 97 8.95 5.40 -19.03
CA GLN A 97 9.12 4.72 -17.73
C GLN A 97 10.21 5.31 -16.83
N LEU A 98 11.11 6.18 -17.36
CA LEU A 98 12.13 6.82 -16.51
C LEU A 98 11.54 7.70 -15.41
N TRP A 99 10.32 8.20 -15.59
CA TRP A 99 9.60 8.95 -14.55
C TRP A 99 9.35 8.15 -13.29
N GLN A 100 9.25 6.82 -13.38
CA GLN A 100 9.07 5.94 -12.20
C GLN A 100 10.22 6.04 -11.21
N VAL A 101 11.43 6.28 -11.71
CA VAL A 101 12.64 6.41 -10.90
C VAL A 101 13.00 7.88 -10.68
N LEU A 102 12.81 8.70 -11.68
CA LEU A 102 13.17 10.13 -11.61
C LEU A 102 12.39 10.85 -10.52
N THR A 103 11.09 10.60 -10.39
CA THR A 103 10.26 11.24 -9.35
C THR A 103 10.75 10.96 -7.92
N PRO A 104 10.95 9.70 -7.47
CA PRO A 104 11.48 9.46 -6.13
C PRO A 104 12.94 9.94 -5.97
N LEU A 105 13.74 9.94 -7.05
CA LEU A 105 15.09 10.47 -7.03
C LEU A 105 15.11 11.99 -6.84
N LEU A 106 14.25 12.72 -7.55
CA LEU A 106 14.09 14.17 -7.36
C LEU A 106 13.62 14.50 -5.94
N ASN A 107 12.68 13.75 -5.40
CA ASN A 107 12.25 13.91 -4.00
C ASN A 107 13.42 13.64 -3.03
N ALA A 108 14.21 12.59 -3.26
CA ALA A 108 15.41 12.32 -2.46
C ALA A 108 16.42 13.47 -2.60
N GLY A 109 16.60 14.03 -3.79
CA GLY A 109 17.46 15.19 -4.03
C GLY A 109 17.03 16.43 -3.24
N VAL A 110 15.72 16.73 -3.22
CA VAL A 110 15.16 17.84 -2.42
C VAL A 110 15.39 17.60 -0.92
N TYR A 111 15.15 16.38 -0.45
CA TYR A 111 15.40 16.03 0.94
C TYR A 111 16.89 16.11 1.30
N PHE A 112 17.78 15.68 0.41
CA PHE A 112 19.21 15.79 0.59
C PHE A 112 19.66 17.25 0.68
N LEU A 113 19.12 18.12 -0.19
CA LEU A 113 19.43 19.55 -0.17
C LEU A 113 18.97 20.18 1.16
N ILE A 114 17.74 19.91 1.59
CA ILE A 114 17.18 20.53 2.80
C ILE A 114 17.84 19.94 4.05
N PHE A 115 17.81 18.64 4.23
CA PHE A 115 18.23 17.98 5.47
C PHE A 115 19.73 17.70 5.52
N GLY A 116 20.34 17.44 4.36
CA GLY A 116 21.78 17.17 4.26
C GLY A 116 22.62 18.44 4.24
N LEU A 117 22.31 19.38 3.31
CA LEU A 117 23.13 20.58 3.10
C LEU A 117 22.68 21.75 3.97
N LEU A 118 21.37 22.04 4.04
CA LEU A 118 20.89 23.24 4.74
C LEU A 118 20.83 23.03 6.26
N LEU A 119 20.23 21.94 6.74
CA LEU A 119 20.03 21.65 8.14
C LEU A 119 21.17 20.83 8.77
N HIS A 120 22.11 20.34 7.98
CA HIS A 120 23.26 19.53 8.42
C HIS A 120 22.91 18.36 9.34
N ILE A 121 21.76 17.72 9.11
CA ILE A 121 21.28 16.55 9.89
C ILE A 121 22.12 15.28 9.57
N ASN A 122 22.95 15.34 8.52
CA ASN A 122 23.85 14.29 8.09
C ASN A 122 24.98 13.96 9.09
N ARG A 123 25.13 14.73 10.18
CA ARG A 123 26.19 14.54 11.16
C ARG A 123 26.06 13.17 11.81
N GLY A 124 27.11 12.34 11.65
CA GLY A 124 27.21 11.00 12.23
C GLY A 124 26.54 9.88 11.42
N ILE A 125 26.00 10.16 10.24
CA ILE A 125 25.54 9.14 9.31
C ILE A 125 26.54 9.02 8.16
N PRO A 126 27.32 7.94 8.11
CA PRO A 126 28.20 7.68 6.97
C PRO A 126 27.35 7.48 5.71
N ASN A 127 27.79 8.01 4.58
CA ASN A 127 27.10 7.91 3.30
C ASN A 127 25.61 8.33 3.37
N TYR A 128 25.37 9.58 3.82
CA TYR A 128 24.00 10.11 3.99
C TYR A 128 23.18 10.07 2.71
N LEU A 129 23.79 10.25 1.53
CA LEU A 129 23.09 10.17 0.25
C LEU A 129 22.53 8.77 0.01
N GLY A 130 23.34 7.73 0.14
CA GLY A 130 22.90 6.34 0.03
C GLY A 130 21.83 5.99 1.07
N PHE A 131 22.01 6.47 2.32
CA PHE A 131 21.06 6.31 3.41
C PHE A 131 19.68 6.90 3.07
N LEU A 132 19.67 8.12 2.55
CA LEU A 132 18.45 8.84 2.21
C LEU A 132 17.72 8.22 1.02
N VAL A 133 18.45 7.97 -0.08
CA VAL A 133 17.86 7.41 -1.31
C VAL A 133 17.26 6.02 -1.05
N THR A 134 17.99 5.15 -0.34
CA THR A 134 17.48 3.84 0.06
C THR A 134 16.19 3.97 0.88
N GLY A 135 16.18 4.84 1.88
CA GLY A 135 15.00 5.07 2.72
C GLY A 135 13.80 5.58 1.94
N VAL A 136 14.01 6.55 1.06
CA VAL A 136 12.94 7.13 0.21
C VAL A 136 12.38 6.09 -0.74
N PHE A 137 13.21 5.25 -1.39
CA PHE A 137 12.73 4.25 -2.33
C PHE A 137 11.92 3.16 -1.62
N VAL A 138 12.42 2.64 -0.50
CA VAL A 138 11.74 1.61 0.29
C VAL A 138 10.42 2.15 0.86
N PHE A 139 10.40 3.38 1.39
CA PHE A 139 9.18 4.01 1.88
C PHE A 139 8.16 4.25 0.78
N ASN A 140 8.58 4.77 -0.38
CA ASN A 140 7.72 5.03 -1.53
C ASN A 140 7.00 3.78 -2.03
N PHE A 141 7.63 2.61 -1.96
CA PHE A 141 6.97 1.36 -2.31
C PHE A 141 5.73 1.10 -1.44
N THR A 142 5.86 1.25 -0.12
CA THR A 142 4.72 1.10 0.80
C THR A 142 3.70 2.22 0.62
N GLN A 143 4.14 3.47 0.51
CA GLN A 143 3.27 4.63 0.31
C GLN A 143 2.40 4.49 -0.94
N ARG A 144 3.01 4.13 -2.07
CA ARG A 144 2.29 3.95 -3.34
C ARG A 144 1.34 2.77 -3.27
N ALA A 145 1.74 1.64 -2.67
CA ALA A 145 0.87 0.49 -2.48
C ALA A 145 -0.40 0.85 -1.69
N PHE A 146 -0.30 1.67 -0.64
CA PHE A 146 -1.46 2.17 0.10
C PHE A 146 -2.35 3.07 -0.74
N ILE A 147 -1.76 4.06 -1.41
CA ILE A 147 -2.50 5.08 -2.17
C ILE A 147 -3.16 4.45 -3.40
N SER A 148 -2.42 3.67 -4.19
CA SER A 148 -2.92 3.09 -5.44
C SER A 148 -4.02 2.06 -5.19
N THR A 149 -3.97 1.32 -4.09
CA THR A 149 -5.01 0.33 -3.77
C THR A 149 -6.26 0.97 -3.17
N SER A 150 -6.18 2.16 -2.57
CA SER A 150 -7.33 2.80 -1.93
C SER A 150 -8.48 3.13 -2.90
N SER A 151 -8.16 3.54 -4.13
CA SER A 151 -9.15 3.89 -5.14
C SER A 151 -9.46 2.75 -6.12
N VAL A 152 -8.75 1.62 -6.03
CA VAL A 152 -8.83 0.55 -7.04
C VAL A 152 -10.24 -0.01 -7.26
N MET A 153 -11.06 -0.10 -6.21
CA MET A 153 -12.42 -0.63 -6.32
C MET A 153 -13.35 0.34 -7.05
N THR A 154 -13.21 1.64 -6.79
CA THR A 154 -13.99 2.71 -7.43
C THR A 154 -13.56 2.91 -8.88
N ASP A 155 -12.25 2.94 -9.15
CA ASP A 155 -11.69 3.16 -10.48
C ASP A 155 -11.94 1.98 -11.43
N SER A 156 -12.12 0.78 -10.90
CA SER A 156 -12.28 -0.44 -11.68
C SER A 156 -13.71 -1.00 -11.68
N LEU A 157 -14.73 -0.20 -11.32
CA LEU A 157 -16.13 -0.66 -11.25
C LEU A 157 -16.64 -1.26 -12.55
N GLN A 158 -16.31 -0.68 -13.70
CA GLN A 158 -16.70 -1.19 -15.02
C GLN A 158 -16.13 -2.59 -15.27
N LEU A 159 -14.84 -2.79 -14.91
CA LEU A 159 -14.16 -4.08 -15.05
C LEU A 159 -14.77 -5.13 -14.09
N ILE A 160 -15.10 -4.74 -12.86
CA ILE A 160 -15.72 -5.61 -11.85
C ILE A 160 -17.11 -6.06 -12.30
N ARG A 161 -17.85 -5.20 -13.00
CA ARG A 161 -19.21 -5.52 -13.53
C ARG A 161 -19.16 -6.35 -14.81
N ALA A 162 -18.16 -6.13 -15.64
CA ALA A 162 -18.04 -6.81 -16.92
C ALA A 162 -17.49 -8.26 -16.80
N LEU A 163 -16.62 -8.51 -15.82
CA LEU A 163 -15.89 -9.78 -15.71
C LEU A 163 -16.12 -10.44 -14.35
N GLN A 164 -16.34 -11.75 -14.36
CA GLN A 164 -16.43 -12.57 -13.16
C GLN A 164 -15.03 -13.04 -12.73
N PHE A 165 -14.44 -12.40 -11.72
CA PHE A 165 -13.16 -12.79 -11.12
C PHE A 165 -13.13 -12.45 -9.62
N PRO A 166 -12.25 -13.09 -8.83
CA PRO A 166 -12.05 -12.75 -7.43
C PRO A 166 -11.61 -11.30 -7.30
N ARG A 167 -12.37 -10.48 -6.60
CA ARG A 167 -12.16 -9.03 -6.55
C ARG A 167 -10.84 -8.63 -5.90
N ALA A 168 -10.30 -9.47 -5.01
CA ALA A 168 -8.96 -9.26 -4.44
C ALA A 168 -7.85 -9.31 -5.50
N SER A 169 -8.08 -9.86 -6.69
CA SER A 169 -7.07 -9.84 -7.75
C SER A 169 -6.70 -8.43 -8.22
N LEU A 170 -7.61 -7.45 -8.09
CA LEU A 170 -7.32 -6.05 -8.45
C LEU A 170 -6.34 -5.38 -7.47
N PRO A 171 -6.60 -5.32 -6.15
CA PRO A 171 -5.61 -4.78 -5.21
C PRO A 171 -4.26 -5.50 -5.29
N LEU A 172 -4.26 -6.84 -5.46
CA LEU A 172 -3.02 -7.59 -5.65
C LEU A 172 -2.27 -7.15 -6.91
N ALA A 173 -2.98 -6.95 -8.02
CA ALA A 173 -2.36 -6.48 -9.27
C ALA A 173 -1.76 -5.08 -9.10
N TYR A 174 -2.40 -4.18 -8.36
CA TYR A 174 -1.86 -2.85 -8.08
C TYR A 174 -0.61 -2.91 -7.19
N VAL A 175 -0.57 -3.76 -6.17
CA VAL A 175 0.67 -4.00 -5.40
C VAL A 175 1.77 -4.59 -6.29
N MET A 176 1.44 -5.43 -7.28
CA MET A 176 2.39 -5.93 -8.28
C MET A 176 2.95 -4.82 -9.18
N ILE A 177 2.15 -3.81 -9.56
CA ILE A 177 2.64 -2.63 -10.27
C ILE A 177 3.71 -1.93 -9.43
N GLU A 178 3.42 -1.66 -8.16
CA GLU A 178 4.35 -0.97 -7.27
C GLU A 178 5.62 -1.81 -7.00
N LEU A 179 5.49 -3.14 -6.96
CA LEU A 179 6.65 -4.04 -6.87
C LEU A 179 7.54 -3.93 -8.13
N GLN A 180 6.95 -3.91 -9.34
CA GLN A 180 7.70 -3.73 -10.57
C GLN A 180 8.45 -2.39 -10.57
N GLN A 181 7.81 -1.31 -10.11
CA GLN A 181 8.43 0.00 -9.98
C GLN A 181 9.55 0.00 -8.92
N MET A 182 9.36 -0.73 -7.81
CA MET A 182 10.39 -0.89 -6.78
C MET A 182 11.62 -1.65 -7.31
N LEU A 183 11.42 -2.71 -8.09
CA LEU A 183 12.53 -3.45 -8.71
C LEU A 183 13.34 -2.56 -9.67
N LEU A 184 12.66 -1.71 -10.44
CA LEU A 184 13.32 -0.72 -11.28
C LEU A 184 14.09 0.32 -10.44
N ALA A 185 13.50 0.79 -9.35
CA ALA A 185 14.15 1.70 -8.41
C ALA A 185 15.41 1.07 -7.77
N VAL A 186 15.36 -0.22 -7.40
CA VAL A 186 16.52 -0.97 -6.90
C VAL A 186 17.61 -1.07 -7.96
N ALA A 187 17.26 -1.30 -9.22
CA ALA A 187 18.22 -1.33 -10.32
C ALA A 187 19.00 0.00 -10.49
N VAL A 188 18.36 1.13 -10.15
CA VAL A 188 18.99 2.46 -10.14
C VAL A 188 19.71 2.73 -8.81
N LEU A 189 19.21 2.20 -7.71
CA LEU A 189 19.84 2.34 -6.39
C LEU A 189 21.23 1.68 -6.34
N ILE A 190 21.39 0.54 -6.98
CA ILE A 190 22.66 -0.19 -7.01
C ILE A 190 23.82 0.69 -7.53
N PRO A 191 23.76 1.29 -8.73
CA PRO A 191 24.78 2.22 -9.19
C PRO A 191 25.04 3.40 -8.25
N ILE A 192 23.97 3.96 -7.66
CA ILE A 192 24.12 5.09 -6.71
C ILE A 192 24.93 4.67 -5.49
N LEU A 193 24.65 3.49 -4.92
CA LEU A 193 25.39 2.97 -3.76
C LEU A 193 26.86 2.69 -4.11
N LEU A 194 27.15 2.14 -5.29
CA LEU A 194 28.52 1.90 -5.75
C LEU A 194 29.29 3.22 -5.93
N LEU A 195 28.66 4.24 -6.55
CA LEU A 195 29.26 5.56 -6.73
C LEU A 195 29.50 6.30 -5.41
N THR A 196 28.69 6.01 -4.39
CA THR A 196 28.86 6.58 -3.04
C THR A 196 29.82 5.78 -2.14
N GLY A 197 30.49 4.76 -2.69
CA GLY A 197 31.56 4.03 -2.03
C GLY A 197 31.10 2.82 -1.18
N GLU A 198 29.86 2.34 -1.35
CA GLU A 198 29.39 1.13 -0.66
C GLU A 198 29.94 -0.12 -1.36
N PRO A 199 30.66 -1.01 -0.64
CA PRO A 199 31.21 -2.24 -1.22
C PRO A 199 30.09 -3.26 -1.45
N VAL A 200 30.15 -3.98 -2.57
CA VAL A 200 29.28 -5.15 -2.80
C VAL A 200 29.65 -6.26 -1.86
N THR A 201 28.70 -6.69 -1.04
CA THR A 201 28.88 -7.76 -0.05
C THR A 201 27.80 -8.84 -0.20
N TRP A 202 28.04 -10.04 0.33
CA TRP A 202 27.04 -11.10 0.35
C TRP A 202 25.75 -10.72 1.07
N TYR A 203 25.80 -9.71 1.94
CA TYR A 203 24.62 -9.19 2.64
C TYR A 203 23.62 -8.54 1.70
N TRP A 204 23.98 -8.14 0.50
CA TRP A 204 23.06 -7.62 -0.51
C TRP A 204 21.95 -8.62 -0.84
N LEU A 205 22.24 -9.94 -0.72
CA LEU A 205 21.22 -10.98 -0.88
C LEU A 205 20.12 -10.90 0.18
N LEU A 206 20.39 -10.35 1.37
CA LEU A 206 19.38 -10.14 2.40
C LEU A 206 18.36 -9.06 2.05
N ALA A 207 18.63 -8.22 1.06
CA ALA A 207 17.64 -7.28 0.53
C ALA A 207 16.46 -8.01 -0.12
N ILE A 208 16.68 -9.19 -0.71
CA ILE A 208 15.62 -10.00 -1.33
C ILE A 208 14.55 -10.42 -0.31
N PRO A 209 14.89 -11.12 0.79
CA PRO A 209 13.88 -11.49 1.79
C PRO A 209 13.29 -10.25 2.50
N ALA A 210 14.03 -9.16 2.68
CA ALA A 210 13.50 -7.92 3.23
C ALA A 210 12.40 -7.33 2.32
N LEU A 211 12.64 -7.25 1.01
CA LEU A 211 11.66 -6.78 0.02
C LEU A 211 10.48 -7.75 -0.13
N LEU A 212 10.69 -9.06 0.01
CA LEU A 212 9.61 -10.04 0.02
C LEU A 212 8.69 -9.85 1.23
N LEU A 213 9.24 -9.69 2.42
CA LEU A 213 8.45 -9.41 3.63
C LEU A 213 7.68 -8.09 3.49
N GLN A 214 8.31 -7.04 2.97
CA GLN A 214 7.65 -5.78 2.68
C GLN A 214 6.53 -5.93 1.65
N THR A 215 6.73 -6.75 0.61
CA THR A 215 5.69 -7.03 -0.40
C THR A 215 4.50 -7.73 0.24
N ILE A 216 4.72 -8.72 1.10
CA ILE A 216 3.65 -9.40 1.85
C ILE A 216 2.90 -8.41 2.73
N PHE A 217 3.61 -7.54 3.43
CA PHE A 217 3.03 -6.45 4.21
C PHE A 217 2.17 -5.53 3.32
N ASN A 218 2.72 -5.08 2.19
CA ASN A 218 2.03 -4.20 1.24
C ASN A 218 0.78 -4.85 0.64
N VAL A 219 0.78 -6.16 0.39
CA VAL A 219 -0.43 -6.92 0.00
C VAL A 219 -1.50 -6.82 1.09
N GLY A 220 -1.13 -7.06 2.34
CA GLY A 220 -2.05 -6.99 3.47
C GLY A 220 -2.68 -5.60 3.63
N VAL A 221 -1.84 -4.57 3.70
CA VAL A 221 -2.33 -3.18 3.85
C VAL A 221 -3.04 -2.68 2.59
N GLY A 222 -2.65 -3.15 1.40
CA GLY A 222 -3.34 -2.85 0.14
C GLY A 222 -4.77 -3.38 0.13
N LEU A 223 -4.99 -4.60 0.63
CA LEU A 223 -6.34 -5.16 0.80
C LEU A 223 -7.17 -4.37 1.82
N LEU A 224 -6.56 -3.95 2.94
CA LEU A 224 -7.20 -3.07 3.93
C LEU A 224 -7.59 -1.74 3.29
N SER A 225 -6.64 -1.11 2.60
CA SER A 225 -6.82 0.20 1.95
C SER A 225 -7.91 0.15 0.88
N ALA A 226 -7.92 -0.88 0.03
CA ALA A 226 -8.94 -1.09 -0.99
C ALA A 226 -10.35 -1.19 -0.41
N ARG A 227 -10.48 -1.88 0.73
CA ARG A 227 -11.76 -1.96 1.41
C ARG A 227 -12.18 -0.65 2.05
N LEU A 228 -11.28 0.02 2.77
CA LEU A 228 -11.56 1.31 3.39
C LEU A 228 -11.94 2.35 2.34
N GLY A 229 -11.20 2.43 1.24
CA GLY A 229 -11.49 3.35 0.14
C GLY A 229 -12.81 3.05 -0.57
N SER A 230 -13.25 1.78 -0.61
CA SER A 230 -14.58 1.42 -1.14
C SER A 230 -15.75 1.76 -0.21
N GLN A 231 -15.49 2.00 1.08
CA GLN A 231 -16.50 2.37 2.06
C GLN A 231 -16.57 3.87 2.31
N VAL A 232 -15.42 4.55 2.25
CA VAL A 232 -15.29 5.98 2.56
C VAL A 232 -14.53 6.64 1.42
N ASN A 233 -15.26 7.39 0.58
CA ASN A 233 -14.68 8.04 -0.60
C ASN A 233 -13.55 9.03 -0.25
N ASP A 234 -13.68 9.70 0.90
CA ASP A 234 -12.69 10.69 1.35
C ASP A 234 -11.39 10.06 1.86
N PHE A 235 -11.41 8.75 2.17
CA PHE A 235 -10.23 8.03 2.65
C PHE A 235 -9.05 8.14 1.66
N SER A 236 -9.32 7.98 0.37
CA SER A 236 -8.29 8.08 -0.67
C SER A 236 -7.65 9.47 -0.76
N GLN A 237 -8.40 10.52 -0.39
CA GLN A 237 -7.90 11.89 -0.37
C GLN A 237 -7.06 12.20 0.87
N LEU A 238 -7.40 11.60 2.01
CA LEU A 238 -6.64 11.75 3.26
C LEU A 238 -5.31 10.97 3.23
N LEU A 239 -5.27 9.87 2.49
CA LEU A 239 -4.12 8.97 2.50
C LEU A 239 -2.78 9.63 2.13
N PRO A 240 -2.68 10.46 1.09
CA PRO A 240 -1.42 11.13 0.74
C PRO A 240 -0.87 12.00 1.87
N PHE A 241 -1.74 12.66 2.62
CA PHE A 241 -1.35 13.45 3.79
C PHE A 241 -0.84 12.56 4.92
N LEU A 242 -1.56 11.49 5.25
CA LEU A 242 -1.14 10.52 6.28
C LEU A 242 0.20 9.88 5.92
N MET A 243 0.38 9.48 4.66
CA MET A 243 1.63 8.87 4.19
C MET A 243 2.80 9.85 4.25
N ARG A 244 2.59 11.12 3.95
CA ARG A 244 3.63 12.14 4.09
C ARG A 244 4.05 12.33 5.55
N THR A 245 3.09 12.37 6.47
CA THR A 245 3.36 12.43 7.92
C THR A 245 4.11 11.18 8.38
N TRP A 246 3.69 10.01 7.91
CA TRP A 246 4.33 8.74 8.25
C TRP A 246 5.78 8.66 7.76
N LEU A 247 6.11 9.26 6.61
CA LEU A 247 7.48 9.36 6.10
C LEU A 247 8.41 10.00 7.13
N TYR A 248 7.98 11.11 7.73
CA TYR A 248 8.79 11.82 8.73
C TYR A 248 9.01 11.01 10.02
N VAL A 249 8.11 10.12 10.37
CA VAL A 249 8.21 9.28 11.59
C VAL A 249 8.88 7.92 11.31
N SER A 250 9.14 7.60 10.04
CA SER A 250 9.66 6.27 9.64
C SER A 250 11.19 6.18 9.56
N GLY A 251 11.92 7.18 10.05
CA GLY A 251 13.39 7.15 10.01
C GLY A 251 13.99 7.23 8.60
N VAL A 252 13.23 7.75 7.62
CA VAL A 252 13.74 7.96 6.26
C VAL A 252 14.84 9.01 6.24
N LEU A 253 14.63 10.11 6.97
CA LEU A 253 15.50 11.30 6.96
C LEU A 253 16.59 11.29 8.04
N PHE A 254 16.42 10.48 9.08
CA PHE A 254 17.31 10.42 10.24
C PHE A 254 17.48 8.97 10.71
N SER A 255 18.55 8.72 11.45
CA SER A 255 18.74 7.42 12.11
C SER A 255 17.91 7.37 13.40
N ILE A 256 17.06 6.34 13.53
CA ILE A 256 16.21 6.14 14.70
C ILE A 256 17.06 6.04 15.98
N ALA A 257 18.23 5.42 15.88
CA ALA A 257 19.14 5.24 17.01
C ALA A 257 19.67 6.57 17.59
N THR A 258 19.65 7.65 16.80
CA THR A 258 20.22 8.95 17.21
C THR A 258 19.18 10.00 17.59
N VAL A 259 17.88 9.71 17.41
CA VAL A 259 16.78 10.67 17.60
C VAL A 259 16.51 11.00 19.06
N SER A 260 16.64 10.03 19.92
CA SER A 260 16.31 10.22 21.33
C SER A 260 17.20 9.40 22.24
N SER A 261 17.54 9.99 23.37
CA SER A 261 18.18 9.27 24.49
C SER A 261 17.18 8.40 25.29
N ASN A 262 15.88 8.56 25.04
CA ASN A 262 14.84 7.80 25.72
C ASN A 262 14.57 6.47 24.99
N PHE A 263 14.92 5.36 25.65
CA PHE A 263 14.73 4.00 25.12
C PHE A 263 13.27 3.72 24.68
N LYS A 264 12.27 4.21 25.39
CA LYS A 264 10.86 3.98 25.06
C LYS A 264 10.48 4.60 23.72
N VAL A 265 11.01 5.78 23.41
CA VAL A 265 10.77 6.47 22.14
C VAL A 265 11.43 5.72 21.00
N VAL A 266 12.68 5.29 21.19
CA VAL A 266 13.42 4.50 20.19
C VAL A 266 12.69 3.17 19.92
N ALA A 267 12.31 2.43 20.96
CA ALA A 267 11.58 1.17 20.84
C ALA A 267 10.22 1.34 20.11
N LEU A 268 9.50 2.44 20.40
CA LEU A 268 8.25 2.75 19.69
C LEU A 268 8.47 3.02 18.20
N LEU A 269 9.54 3.77 17.87
CA LEU A 269 9.90 4.04 16.47
C LEU A 269 10.37 2.79 15.73
N GLU A 270 11.08 1.90 16.41
CA GLU A 270 11.50 0.61 15.86
C GLU A 270 10.33 -0.34 15.59
N LEU A 271 9.24 -0.24 16.36
CA LEU A 271 8.03 -1.02 16.10
C LEU A 271 7.28 -0.57 14.83
N ASN A 272 7.61 0.61 14.29
CA ASN A 272 7.02 1.13 13.07
C ASN A 272 7.35 0.23 11.87
N PRO A 273 6.36 -0.38 11.18
CA PRO A 273 6.63 -1.32 10.11
C PRO A 273 7.45 -0.71 8.95
N ALA A 274 7.20 0.55 8.59
CA ALA A 274 7.98 1.20 7.53
C ALA A 274 9.45 1.36 7.94
N ALA A 275 9.71 1.74 9.19
CA ALA A 275 11.05 1.87 9.73
C ALA A 275 11.81 0.54 9.75
N LEU A 276 11.11 -0.56 10.06
CA LEU A 276 11.69 -1.92 10.04
C LEU A 276 12.17 -2.30 8.65
N TYR A 277 11.31 -2.18 7.61
CA TYR A 277 11.70 -2.54 6.24
C TYR A 277 12.81 -1.65 5.69
N ILE A 278 12.80 -0.35 6.02
CA ILE A 278 13.87 0.58 5.68
C ILE A 278 15.18 0.16 6.33
N THR A 279 15.17 -0.15 7.63
CA THR A 279 16.35 -0.55 8.39
C THR A 279 16.91 -1.88 7.87
N LEU A 280 16.05 -2.88 7.62
CA LEU A 280 16.49 -4.16 7.05
C LEU A 280 17.15 -4.00 5.69
N THR A 281 16.55 -3.18 4.80
CA THR A 281 17.11 -2.94 3.47
C THR A 281 18.40 -2.16 3.53
N ARG A 282 18.52 -1.15 4.41
CA ARG A 282 19.77 -0.41 4.65
C ARG A 282 20.86 -1.33 5.17
N ASN A 283 20.57 -2.15 6.18
CA ASN A 283 21.51 -3.10 6.75
C ASN A 283 21.96 -4.16 5.73
N ALA A 284 21.11 -4.49 4.78
CA ALA A 284 21.47 -5.41 3.70
C ALA A 284 22.40 -4.73 2.66
N LEU A 285 22.04 -3.55 2.18
CA LEU A 285 22.70 -2.89 1.05
C LEU A 285 23.91 -2.02 1.44
N MET A 286 23.92 -1.47 2.68
CA MET A 286 24.93 -0.50 3.11
C MET A 286 25.84 -1.11 4.18
N ALA A 287 27.08 -1.38 3.80
CA ALA A 287 28.12 -1.87 4.71
C ALA A 287 28.47 -0.82 5.78
N THR A 288 28.51 0.45 5.40
CA THR A 288 28.80 1.58 6.28
C THR A 288 27.77 1.71 7.41
N GLN A 289 26.48 1.46 7.13
CA GLN A 289 25.43 1.46 8.14
C GLN A 289 25.53 0.25 9.06
N ARG A 290 25.86 -0.91 8.53
CA ARG A 290 26.05 -2.13 9.31
C ARG A 290 27.28 -2.04 10.22
N GLU A 291 28.37 -1.47 9.72
CA GLU A 291 29.58 -1.25 10.52
C GLU A 291 29.39 -0.18 11.59
N SER A 292 28.52 0.79 11.33
CA SER A 292 28.12 1.80 12.29
C SER A 292 26.98 1.33 13.20
N ALA A 293 26.31 0.22 12.83
CA ALA A 293 25.27 -0.38 13.64
C ALA A 293 25.84 -0.85 14.97
N PRO A 294 25.14 -0.58 16.05
CA PRO A 294 25.52 -1.06 17.36
C PRO A 294 25.72 -2.59 17.33
N GLY A 295 26.82 -3.08 17.84
CA GLY A 295 27.14 -4.51 17.96
C GLY A 295 28.00 -5.11 16.84
N SER A 296 28.34 -4.38 15.78
CA SER A 296 29.13 -4.90 14.66
C SER A 296 30.64 -4.97 14.92
N LYS A 297 31.15 -4.25 15.90
CA LYS A 297 32.62 -4.22 16.22
C LYS A 297 32.92 -4.52 17.68
N PRO A 298 34.05 -5.19 17.99
CA PRO A 298 34.51 -5.42 19.36
C PRO A 298 34.67 -4.12 20.19
N TYR A 299 34.92 -3.00 19.53
CA TYR A 299 34.96 -1.67 20.13
C TYR A 299 33.66 -1.25 20.81
N ASN A 300 32.51 -1.52 20.17
CA ASN A 300 31.21 -1.17 20.70
C ASN A 300 30.83 -2.03 21.91
N LYS A 301 31.22 -3.30 21.89
CA LYS A 301 31.00 -4.22 23.02
C LYS A 301 31.78 -3.81 24.25
N ALA A 302 33.03 -3.34 24.08
CA ALA A 302 33.84 -2.82 25.15
C ALA A 302 33.27 -1.53 25.76
N LEU A 303 32.78 -0.60 24.92
CA LEU A 303 32.14 0.63 25.36
C LEU A 303 30.84 0.36 26.12
N CYS A 304 30.04 -0.59 25.70
CA CYS A 304 28.81 -0.98 26.38
C CYS A 304 29.09 -1.74 27.68
N ASN A 305 30.13 -2.56 27.72
CA ASN A 305 30.58 -3.17 28.99
C ASN A 305 31.07 -2.13 30.01
N ILE A 306 31.79 -1.10 29.56
CA ILE A 306 32.19 0.03 30.40
C ILE A 306 30.96 0.78 30.90
N TRP A 307 29.95 0.96 30.08
CA TRP A 307 28.69 1.58 30.51
C TRP A 307 27.95 0.72 31.54
N HIS A 308 27.84 -0.59 31.33
CA HIS A 308 27.23 -1.50 32.32
C HIS A 308 27.94 -1.48 33.67
N THR A 309 29.26 -1.25 33.67
CA THR A 309 30.06 -1.18 34.92
C THR A 309 30.07 0.21 35.56
N LEU A 310 29.99 1.29 34.79
CA LEU A 310 30.10 2.66 35.25
C LEU A 310 28.78 3.46 35.22
N GLY A 311 27.84 3.06 34.39
CA GLY A 311 26.66 3.88 34.06
C GLY A 311 25.53 3.90 35.07
N HIS A 312 25.56 3.10 36.12
CA HIS A 312 24.53 3.10 37.17
C HIS A 312 24.77 4.11 38.30
N LYS A 313 25.85 4.89 38.24
CA LYS A 313 26.09 5.95 39.25
C LYS A 313 25.26 7.19 38.92
N LYS A 314 24.39 7.59 39.83
CA LYS A 314 23.67 8.89 39.80
C LYS A 314 24.68 10.01 39.60
N GLY A 315 24.59 10.74 38.47
CA GLY A 315 25.50 11.85 38.15
C GLY A 315 26.42 11.62 36.96
N ALA A 316 26.18 10.56 36.16
CA ALA A 316 26.94 10.33 34.92
C ALA A 316 26.77 11.50 33.95
N PRO A 317 27.85 11.98 33.27
CA PRO A 317 27.78 13.06 32.29
C PRO A 317 26.82 12.73 31.12
N GLU A 318 26.22 13.75 30.51
CA GLU A 318 25.25 13.66 29.41
C GLU A 318 25.70 12.74 28.27
N LYS A 319 27.01 12.68 28.00
CA LYS A 319 27.64 11.76 27.05
C LYS A 319 27.36 10.27 27.34
N TYR A 320 27.12 9.91 28.61
CA TYR A 320 26.83 8.52 29.01
C TYR A 320 25.33 8.21 28.97
N GLN A 321 24.45 9.21 28.97
CA GLN A 321 23.01 9.01 28.81
C GLN A 321 22.68 8.66 27.35
N THR A 322 23.33 9.31 26.38
CA THR A 322 23.24 8.95 24.96
C THR A 322 23.83 7.57 24.69
N LEU A 323 24.90 7.20 25.42
CA LEU A 323 25.50 5.88 25.36
C LEU A 323 24.59 4.78 25.92
N SER A 324 23.70 5.10 26.88
CA SER A 324 22.76 4.13 27.46
C SER A 324 21.70 3.67 26.45
N ALA A 325 21.10 4.59 25.72
CA ALA A 325 20.16 4.26 24.64
C ALA A 325 20.86 3.47 23.54
N TYR A 326 22.07 3.87 23.20
CA TYR A 326 22.94 3.19 22.24
C TYR A 326 23.29 1.75 22.68
N CYS A 327 23.67 1.51 23.91
CA CYS A 327 24.02 0.18 24.42
C CYS A 327 22.81 -0.73 24.62
N HIS A 328 21.66 -0.20 24.96
CA HIS A 328 20.40 -0.95 24.97
C HIS A 328 20.00 -1.41 23.55
N TYR A 329 20.18 -0.54 22.57
CA TYR A 329 20.00 -0.86 21.14
C TYR A 329 20.99 -1.91 20.65
N VAL A 330 22.26 -1.85 21.11
CA VAL A 330 23.34 -2.83 20.80
C VAL A 330 23.07 -4.20 21.41
N GLY A 331 22.47 -4.27 22.58
CA GLY A 331 22.09 -5.53 23.22
C GLY A 331 20.93 -6.23 22.51
N ALA A 332 20.18 -5.52 21.67
CA ALA A 332 19.15 -6.11 20.84
C ALA A 332 19.80 -6.82 19.65
N ASN A 333 19.67 -8.15 19.62
CA ASN A 333 20.13 -8.96 18.50
C ASN A 333 19.50 -8.45 17.19
N PRO A 334 20.27 -8.12 16.11
CA PRO A 334 19.70 -7.64 14.84
C PRO A 334 18.68 -8.60 14.24
N ALA A 335 18.61 -9.84 14.69
CA ALA A 335 17.60 -10.81 14.33
C ALA A 335 16.17 -10.38 14.75
N HIS A 336 16.01 -9.56 15.81
CA HIS A 336 14.67 -9.13 16.24
C HIS A 336 13.95 -8.28 15.19
N PHE A 337 14.65 -7.49 14.36
CA PHE A 337 14.06 -6.75 13.27
C PHE A 337 13.40 -7.67 12.23
N TRP A 338 13.98 -8.83 11.97
CA TRP A 338 13.42 -9.84 11.06
C TRP A 338 12.13 -10.43 11.63
N TYR A 339 12.10 -10.74 12.93
CA TYR A 339 10.91 -11.26 13.60
C TYR A 339 9.76 -10.24 13.62
N TYR A 340 10.07 -8.98 13.91
CA TYR A 340 9.07 -7.92 13.90
C TYR A 340 8.56 -7.64 12.48
N ALA A 341 9.45 -7.61 11.50
CA ALA A 341 9.06 -7.44 10.09
C ALA A 341 8.18 -8.60 9.59
N ALA A 342 8.53 -9.84 9.93
CA ALA A 342 7.72 -11.01 9.63
C ALA A 342 6.37 -10.97 10.36
N GLY A 343 6.37 -10.60 11.64
CA GLY A 343 5.16 -10.43 12.44
C GLY A 343 4.19 -9.42 11.82
N TRP A 344 4.69 -8.24 11.43
CA TRP A 344 3.89 -7.22 10.74
C TRP A 344 3.40 -7.67 9.37
N ALA A 345 4.23 -8.38 8.59
CA ALA A 345 3.85 -8.91 7.29
C ALA A 345 2.69 -9.91 7.41
N VAL A 346 2.79 -10.85 8.34
CA VAL A 346 1.74 -11.85 8.61
C VAL A 346 0.47 -11.20 9.16
N LEU A 347 0.60 -10.31 10.14
CA LEU A 347 -0.52 -9.60 10.75
C LEU A 347 -1.29 -8.78 9.71
N ALA A 348 -0.58 -7.98 8.91
CA ALA A 348 -1.18 -7.17 7.85
C ALA A 348 -1.88 -8.06 6.80
N LEU A 349 -1.22 -9.14 6.36
CA LEU A 349 -1.78 -10.06 5.37
C LEU A 349 -3.05 -10.73 5.90
N VAL A 350 -3.02 -11.30 7.10
CA VAL A 350 -4.16 -12.01 7.69
C VAL A 350 -5.31 -11.03 7.95
N ALA A 351 -5.04 -9.90 8.57
CA ALA A 351 -6.06 -8.89 8.86
C ALA A 351 -6.64 -8.30 7.56
N GLY A 352 -5.78 -7.94 6.61
CA GLY A 352 -6.18 -7.37 5.32
C GLY A 352 -7.00 -8.34 4.49
N PHE A 353 -6.52 -9.56 4.36
CA PHE A 353 -7.24 -10.60 3.63
C PHE A 353 -8.60 -10.93 4.26
N TRP A 354 -8.65 -11.15 5.58
CA TRP A 354 -9.89 -11.46 6.30
C TRP A 354 -10.90 -10.32 6.18
N PHE A 355 -10.43 -9.09 6.40
CA PHE A 355 -11.27 -7.90 6.30
C PHE A 355 -11.81 -7.72 4.88
N PHE A 356 -10.99 -7.88 3.84
CA PHE A 356 -11.39 -7.77 2.44
C PHE A 356 -12.35 -8.89 2.03
N TRP A 357 -12.00 -10.15 2.32
CA TRP A 357 -12.82 -11.32 1.98
C TRP A 357 -14.20 -11.26 2.62
N ARG A 358 -14.31 -10.74 3.86
CA ARG A 358 -15.59 -10.60 4.54
C ARG A 358 -16.58 -9.70 3.78
N ALA A 359 -16.10 -8.80 2.93
CA ALA A 359 -16.91 -7.87 2.14
C ALA A 359 -17.03 -8.24 0.67
N GLU A 360 -16.50 -9.37 0.24
CA GLU A 360 -16.46 -9.78 -1.18
C GLU A 360 -17.82 -9.63 -1.88
N THR A 361 -18.91 -9.96 -1.21
CA THR A 361 -20.27 -9.89 -1.77
C THR A 361 -20.82 -8.48 -1.93
N ARG A 362 -20.19 -7.47 -1.31
CA ARG A 362 -20.66 -6.07 -1.33
C ARG A 362 -20.06 -5.26 -2.48
N TYR A 363 -18.89 -5.65 -2.98
CA TYR A 363 -18.23 -4.94 -4.07
C TYR A 363 -19.00 -5.08 -5.38
N GLY A 364 -19.30 -3.96 -6.06
CA GLY A 364 -20.00 -3.94 -7.35
C GLY A 364 -21.53 -4.01 -7.29
N ARG A 365 -22.15 -3.92 -6.11
CA ARG A 365 -23.59 -3.78 -5.90
C ARG A 365 -24.04 -2.33 -5.68
N GLY A 366 -23.23 -1.37 -6.04
CA GLY A 366 -23.59 0.04 -5.99
C GLY A 366 -24.14 0.55 -7.32
#